data_f298b06be151d8be642b84354d44b1e7
#
_entry.id   f298b06be151d8be642b84354d44b1e7
#
_cell.length_a   1.000
_cell.length_b   1.000
_cell.length_c   1.000
_cell.angle_alpha   90.00
_cell.angle_beta   90.00
_cell.angle_gamma   90.00
#
_symmetry.space_group_name_H-M   'P 1'
#
loop_
_entity.id
_entity.type
_entity.pdbx_description
1 polymer ?
#
loop_
_entity_poly.entity_id
_entity_poly.type
_entity_poly.pdbx_seq_one_letter_code
_entity_poly.pdbx_strand_id
1 'polypeptide(L)'
;IDRANELKTNYNLDKFVDFKVIEPGPLDFKDASFEMVFSKDTFLHIVDKEKLAEDLFRVIKPGGFLCVSDWMRVDDNPPSTLMKEYIQMEGLSMNMCSLQRYSKALKNAGFKNIQLRDRNAWYLEVAKRELNDLQSVYYKKLIDILGKEDADLTIKIWEKMVEVLATGEHRPGH
;
A
#
# COMPACT_ATOMS: atom_id res chain seq x y z
N ILE A 1 5.96 -16.83 4.16
CA ILE A 1 5.53 -17.87 3.19
C ILE A 1 5.02 -19.12 3.88
N ASP A 2 5.71 -19.67 4.88
CA ASP A 2 5.34 -20.94 5.52
C ASP A 2 3.91 -20.91 6.07
N ARG A 3 3.55 -19.84 6.81
CA ARG A 3 2.18 -19.65 7.29
C ARG A 3 1.14 -19.53 6.17
N ALA A 4 1.51 -18.89 5.06
CA ALA A 4 0.62 -18.76 3.90
C ALA A 4 0.39 -20.13 3.24
N ASN A 5 1.44 -20.95 3.10
CA ASN A 5 1.32 -22.32 2.57
C ASN A 5 0.49 -23.23 3.50
N GLU A 6 0.69 -23.14 4.81
CA GLU A 6 -0.15 -23.84 5.79
C GLU A 6 -1.64 -23.48 5.62
N LEU A 7 -1.96 -22.20 5.52
CA LEU A 7 -3.33 -21.74 5.32
C LEU A 7 -3.89 -22.21 3.97
N LYS A 8 -3.09 -22.15 2.90
CA LYS A 8 -3.46 -22.66 1.57
C LYS A 8 -3.96 -24.09 1.66
N THR A 9 -3.19 -24.96 2.32
CA THR A 9 -3.55 -26.37 2.51
C THR A 9 -4.79 -26.55 3.39
N ASN A 10 -4.85 -25.84 4.53
CA ASN A 10 -5.97 -25.91 5.46
C ASN A 10 -7.32 -25.50 4.82
N TYR A 11 -7.29 -24.59 3.85
CA TYR A 11 -8.47 -24.15 3.10
C TYR A 11 -8.66 -24.87 1.75
N ASN A 12 -7.88 -25.91 1.46
CA ASN A 12 -7.93 -26.66 0.20
C ASN A 12 -7.75 -25.80 -1.06
N LEU A 13 -6.83 -24.83 -0.99
CA LEU A 13 -6.55 -23.88 -2.07
C LEU A 13 -5.31 -24.25 -2.90
N ASP A 14 -4.74 -25.44 -2.71
CA ASP A 14 -3.47 -25.86 -3.33
C ASP A 14 -3.48 -25.81 -4.86
N LYS A 15 -4.64 -25.97 -5.47
CA LYS A 15 -4.81 -25.91 -6.94
C LYS A 15 -5.08 -24.50 -7.48
N PHE A 16 -5.33 -23.53 -6.62
CA PHE A 16 -5.80 -22.20 -7.01
C PHE A 16 -4.84 -21.08 -6.61
N VAL A 17 -4.00 -21.30 -5.61
CA VAL A 17 -3.12 -20.29 -5.05
C VAL A 17 -1.71 -20.85 -4.96
N ASP A 18 -0.74 -20.03 -5.36
CA ASP A 18 0.68 -20.29 -5.13
C ASP A 18 1.37 -19.05 -4.56
N PHE A 19 2.42 -19.26 -3.76
CA PHE A 19 3.18 -18.19 -3.12
C PHE A 19 4.64 -18.25 -3.55
N LYS A 20 5.15 -17.12 -4.04
CA LYS A 20 6.55 -16.98 -4.44
C LYS A 20 7.17 -15.78 -3.71
N VAL A 21 8.33 -15.97 -3.09
CA VAL A 21 9.18 -14.83 -2.68
C VAL A 21 9.82 -14.27 -3.93
N ILE A 22 9.74 -12.97 -4.07
CA ILE A 22 10.44 -12.24 -5.14
C ILE A 22 11.35 -11.18 -4.51
N GLU A 23 12.51 -11.00 -5.08
CA GLU A 23 13.40 -9.91 -4.71
C GLU A 23 12.94 -8.59 -5.34
N PRO A 24 13.22 -7.43 -4.70
CA PRO A 24 12.99 -6.14 -5.33
C PRO A 24 13.76 -6.01 -6.63
N GLY A 25 13.10 -5.68 -7.72
CA GLY A 25 13.70 -5.57 -9.03
C GLY A 25 12.76 -6.01 -10.13
N PRO A 26 13.28 -6.34 -11.31
CA PRO A 26 12.46 -6.86 -12.39
C PRO A 26 11.74 -8.15 -11.98
N LEU A 27 10.43 -8.21 -12.26
CA LEU A 27 9.61 -9.36 -11.94
C LEU A 27 10.07 -10.58 -12.74
N ASP A 28 10.45 -11.66 -12.04
CA ASP A 28 10.87 -12.93 -12.63
C ASP A 28 9.67 -13.72 -13.18
N PHE A 29 8.99 -13.12 -14.15
CA PHE A 29 7.90 -13.71 -14.90
C PHE A 29 8.09 -13.44 -16.40
N LYS A 30 7.60 -14.35 -17.23
CA LYS A 30 7.60 -14.17 -18.69
C LYS A 30 6.66 -13.03 -19.09
N ASP A 31 6.93 -12.43 -20.25
CA ASP A 31 6.05 -11.43 -20.84
C ASP A 31 4.65 -12.02 -21.06
N ALA A 32 3.64 -11.18 -20.92
CA ALA A 32 2.23 -11.55 -21.13
C ALA A 32 1.80 -12.81 -20.35
N SER A 33 2.18 -12.91 -19.07
CA SER A 33 1.88 -14.07 -18.22
C SER A 33 0.53 -13.96 -17.51
N PHE A 34 0.07 -12.74 -17.21
CA PHE A 34 -1.07 -12.52 -16.32
C PHE A 34 -2.20 -11.75 -17.01
N GLU A 35 -3.43 -12.15 -16.78
CA GLU A 35 -4.63 -11.42 -17.19
C GLU A 35 -4.85 -10.18 -16.32
N MET A 36 -4.44 -10.26 -15.04
CA MET A 36 -4.57 -9.17 -14.10
C MET A 36 -3.40 -9.18 -13.11
N VAL A 37 -2.95 -7.99 -12.76
CA VAL A 37 -2.11 -7.77 -11.57
C VAL A 37 -2.89 -6.94 -10.57
N PHE A 38 -2.92 -7.40 -9.32
CA PHE A 38 -3.49 -6.66 -8.19
C PHE A 38 -2.40 -6.36 -7.17
N SER A 39 -2.38 -5.13 -6.68
CA SER A 39 -1.47 -4.72 -5.62
C SER A 39 -2.20 -3.90 -4.57
N LYS A 40 -1.91 -4.18 -3.30
CA LYS A 40 -2.41 -3.41 -2.17
C LYS A 40 -1.28 -3.12 -1.19
N ASP A 41 -1.09 -1.84 -0.86
CA ASP A 41 -0.14 -1.35 0.15
C ASP A 41 1.29 -1.92 -0.05
N THR A 42 1.76 -2.01 -1.30
CA THR A 42 3.04 -2.64 -1.65
C THR A 42 3.93 -1.71 -2.48
N PHE A 43 3.38 -1.08 -3.49
CA PHE A 43 4.18 -0.28 -4.42
C PHE A 43 4.75 0.98 -3.77
N LEU A 44 4.17 1.44 -2.64
CA LEU A 44 4.74 2.53 -1.86
C LEU A 44 6.19 2.26 -1.44
N HIS A 45 6.61 1.00 -1.30
CA HIS A 45 7.97 0.63 -0.93
C HIS A 45 8.96 0.67 -2.10
N ILE A 46 8.48 0.64 -3.34
CA ILE A 46 9.31 0.61 -4.56
C ILE A 46 9.76 2.03 -4.92
N VAL A 47 11.07 2.24 -5.04
CA VAL A 47 11.64 3.57 -5.34
C VAL A 47 11.34 4.00 -6.77
N ASP A 48 11.63 3.13 -7.74
CA ASP A 48 11.54 3.41 -9.17
C ASP A 48 10.16 3.00 -9.71
N LYS A 49 9.21 3.94 -9.67
CA LYS A 49 7.84 3.73 -10.15
C LYS A 49 7.77 3.54 -11.66
N GLU A 50 8.71 4.15 -12.37
CA GLU A 50 8.79 4.13 -13.81
C GLU A 50 9.16 2.72 -14.29
N LYS A 51 10.23 2.14 -13.74
CA LYS A 51 10.61 0.74 -14.04
C LYS A 51 9.57 -0.26 -13.57
N LEU A 52 8.97 -0.03 -12.39
CA LEU A 52 7.87 -0.87 -11.92
C LEU A 52 6.72 -0.88 -12.93
N ALA A 53 6.32 0.29 -13.45
CA ALA A 53 5.23 0.39 -14.42
C ALA A 53 5.57 -0.33 -15.75
N GLU A 54 6.80 -0.19 -16.24
CA GLU A 54 7.29 -0.90 -17.44
C GLU A 54 7.23 -2.42 -17.25
N ASP A 55 7.68 -2.90 -16.10
CA ASP A 55 7.72 -4.33 -15.82
C ASP A 55 6.32 -4.93 -15.61
N LEU A 56 5.44 -4.19 -14.95
CA LEU A 56 4.03 -4.56 -14.83
C LEU A 56 3.34 -4.63 -16.20
N PHE A 57 3.61 -3.67 -17.08
CA PHE A 57 3.07 -3.68 -18.44
C PHE A 57 3.58 -4.88 -19.25
N ARG A 58 4.84 -5.24 -19.09
CA ARG A 58 5.47 -6.40 -19.74
C ARG A 58 4.79 -7.72 -19.34
N VAL A 59 4.53 -7.92 -18.05
CA VAL A 59 4.00 -9.21 -17.56
C VAL A 59 2.50 -9.35 -17.73
N ILE A 60 1.76 -8.26 -17.94
CA ILE A 60 0.32 -8.28 -18.19
C ILE A 60 0.05 -8.59 -19.67
N LYS A 61 -0.88 -9.49 -19.93
CA LYS A 61 -1.33 -9.83 -21.28
C LYS A 61 -1.99 -8.64 -21.99
N PRO A 62 -1.90 -8.55 -23.32
CA PRO A 62 -2.71 -7.58 -24.07
C PRO A 62 -4.20 -7.68 -23.69
N GLY A 63 -4.80 -6.54 -23.33
CA GLY A 63 -6.18 -6.48 -22.85
C GLY A 63 -6.38 -6.82 -21.36
N GLY A 64 -5.31 -7.15 -20.66
CA GLY A 64 -5.34 -7.40 -19.22
C GLY A 64 -5.41 -6.12 -18.38
N PHE A 65 -5.46 -6.27 -17.06
CA PHE A 65 -5.74 -5.19 -16.12
C PHE A 65 -4.67 -5.06 -15.04
N LEU A 66 -4.41 -3.82 -14.65
CA LEU A 66 -3.70 -3.47 -13.41
C LEU A 66 -4.69 -2.81 -12.45
N CYS A 67 -4.77 -3.34 -11.23
CA CYS A 67 -5.56 -2.75 -10.15
C CYS A 67 -4.66 -2.51 -8.94
N VAL A 68 -4.57 -1.26 -8.49
CA VAL A 68 -3.69 -0.86 -7.39
C VAL A 68 -4.47 -0.09 -6.34
N SER A 69 -4.29 -0.44 -5.07
CA SER A 69 -4.68 0.38 -3.93
C SER A 69 -3.43 0.63 -3.10
N ASP A 70 -3.07 1.89 -2.89
CA ASP A 70 -1.79 2.22 -2.26
C ASP A 70 -1.83 3.55 -1.51
N TRP A 71 -0.80 3.79 -0.73
CA TRP A 71 -0.53 5.04 -0.05
C TRP A 71 0.34 5.96 -0.91
N MET A 72 -0.13 7.18 -1.06
CA MET A 72 0.47 8.19 -1.94
C MET A 72 0.61 9.51 -1.21
N ARG A 73 1.21 10.47 -1.90
CA ARG A 73 1.35 11.84 -1.41
C ARG A 73 0.64 12.82 -2.33
N VAL A 74 0.37 14.01 -1.81
CA VAL A 74 -0.24 15.09 -2.57
C VAL A 74 0.61 15.50 -3.77
N ASP A 75 1.93 15.48 -3.61
CA ASP A 75 2.92 15.83 -4.63
C ASP A 75 4.23 15.04 -4.42
N ASP A 76 5.22 15.30 -5.27
CA ASP A 76 6.55 14.66 -5.23
C ASP A 76 7.63 15.58 -4.60
N ASN A 77 7.25 16.67 -3.95
CA ASN A 77 8.17 17.52 -3.19
C ASN A 77 8.71 16.77 -1.96
N PRO A 78 9.81 17.22 -1.33
CA PRO A 78 10.26 16.66 -0.07
C PRO A 78 9.14 16.62 0.98
N PRO A 79 8.99 15.53 1.74
CA PRO A 79 7.94 15.44 2.75
C PRO A 79 8.10 16.49 3.86
N SER A 80 6.97 16.95 4.37
CA SER A 80 6.91 17.86 5.52
C SER A 80 7.56 17.22 6.76
N THR A 81 7.86 18.04 7.77
CA THR A 81 8.36 17.53 9.06
C THR A 81 7.38 16.53 9.68
N LEU A 82 6.09 16.84 9.65
CA LEU A 82 5.03 15.98 10.16
C LEU A 82 5.00 14.63 9.44
N MET A 83 5.10 14.64 8.11
CA MET A 83 5.13 13.41 7.30
C MET A 83 6.38 12.57 7.55
N LYS A 84 7.55 13.21 7.74
CA LYS A 84 8.79 12.51 8.11
C LYS A 84 8.69 11.82 9.46
N GLU A 85 8.12 12.49 10.45
CA GLU A 85 7.87 11.93 11.77
C GLU A 85 6.95 10.71 11.69
N TYR A 86 5.86 10.81 10.92
CA TYR A 86 4.95 9.69 10.69
C TYR A 86 5.66 8.49 10.06
N ILE A 87 6.39 8.68 8.96
CA ILE A 87 7.16 7.62 8.29
C ILE A 87 8.16 6.97 9.25
N GLN A 88 8.84 7.79 10.07
CA GLN A 88 9.78 7.28 11.07
C GLN A 88 9.10 6.42 12.15
N MET A 89 7.91 6.82 12.60
CA MET A 89 7.13 6.07 13.60
C MET A 89 6.63 4.74 13.05
N GLU A 90 6.24 4.69 11.77
CA GLU A 90 5.86 3.43 11.09
C GLU A 90 7.02 2.43 10.99
N GLY A 91 8.26 2.91 11.01
CA GLY A 91 9.45 2.06 10.94
C GLY A 91 9.66 1.36 9.60
N LEU A 92 8.96 1.80 8.55
CA LEU A 92 8.98 1.22 7.21
C LEU A 92 9.62 2.18 6.20
N SER A 93 10.28 1.62 5.19
CA SER A 93 10.76 2.41 4.04
C SER A 93 9.58 2.76 3.15
N MET A 94 9.11 4.00 3.23
CA MET A 94 8.02 4.51 2.41
C MET A 94 8.56 5.43 1.32
N ASN A 95 8.49 4.96 0.08
CA ASN A 95 8.88 5.70 -1.14
C ASN A 95 7.64 6.18 -1.90
N MET A 96 6.68 6.75 -1.17
CA MET A 96 5.42 7.22 -1.74
C MET A 96 5.64 8.32 -2.77
N CYS A 97 4.82 8.34 -3.80
CA CYS A 97 4.78 9.41 -4.80
C CYS A 97 3.35 9.91 -5.01
N SER A 98 3.21 10.92 -5.86
CA SER A 98 1.90 11.47 -6.21
C SER A 98 1.11 10.56 -7.16
N LEU A 99 -0.23 10.70 -7.16
CA LEU A 99 -1.10 10.07 -8.16
C LEU A 99 -0.71 10.50 -9.59
N GLN A 100 -0.24 11.74 -9.74
CA GLN A 100 0.20 12.27 -11.03
C GLN A 100 1.44 11.54 -11.55
N ARG A 101 2.42 11.25 -10.67
CA ARG A 101 3.61 10.48 -11.04
C ARG A 101 3.23 9.04 -11.40
N TYR A 102 2.37 8.39 -10.62
CA TYR A 102 1.84 7.07 -10.98
C TYR A 102 1.17 7.08 -12.35
N SER A 103 0.25 8.03 -12.59
CA SER A 103 -0.40 8.17 -13.90
C SER A 103 0.58 8.33 -15.03
N LYS A 104 1.60 9.17 -14.85
CA LYS A 104 2.63 9.41 -15.86
C LYS A 104 3.47 8.16 -16.14
N ALA A 105 3.91 7.46 -15.08
CA ALA A 105 4.67 6.21 -15.20
C ALA A 105 3.86 5.15 -15.97
N LEU A 106 2.61 4.94 -15.60
CA LEU A 106 1.72 3.99 -16.27
C LEU A 106 1.47 4.35 -17.73
N LYS A 107 1.23 5.62 -18.04
CA LYS A 107 1.06 6.08 -19.44
C LYS A 107 2.31 5.84 -20.27
N ASN A 108 3.48 6.17 -19.73
CA ASN A 108 4.75 5.99 -20.42
C ASN A 108 5.05 4.51 -20.67
N ALA A 109 4.68 3.62 -19.75
CA ALA A 109 4.80 2.18 -19.93
C ALA A 109 3.84 1.59 -20.99
N GLY A 110 2.79 2.32 -21.37
CA GLY A 110 1.84 1.90 -22.41
C GLY A 110 0.43 1.58 -21.93
N PHE A 111 0.14 1.70 -20.63
CA PHE A 111 -1.21 1.52 -20.12
C PHE A 111 -2.18 2.55 -20.67
N LYS A 112 -3.41 2.12 -20.94
CA LYS A 112 -4.52 2.95 -21.47
C LYS A 112 -5.68 2.92 -20.49
N ASN A 113 -6.61 3.85 -20.66
CA ASN A 113 -7.83 3.93 -19.83
C ASN A 113 -7.54 4.01 -18.32
N ILE A 114 -6.49 4.73 -17.93
CA ILE A 114 -6.06 4.88 -16.55
C ILE A 114 -7.12 5.69 -15.79
N GLN A 115 -7.65 5.10 -14.74
CA GLN A 115 -8.55 5.76 -13.79
C GLN A 115 -7.82 5.95 -12.49
N LEU A 116 -7.89 7.15 -11.94
CA LEU A 116 -7.27 7.50 -10.67
C LEU A 116 -8.34 7.95 -9.70
N ARG A 117 -8.26 7.49 -8.47
CA ARG A 117 -9.18 7.90 -7.42
C ARG A 117 -8.40 8.24 -6.14
N ASP A 118 -8.45 9.51 -5.77
CA ASP A 118 -8.00 10.00 -4.48
C ASP A 118 -9.04 9.65 -3.41
N ARG A 119 -8.61 9.05 -2.31
CA ARG A 119 -9.47 8.65 -1.20
C ARG A 119 -9.19 9.42 0.10
N ASN A 120 -8.37 10.47 0.06
CA ASN A 120 -7.97 11.18 1.27
C ASN A 120 -9.16 11.62 2.14
N ALA A 121 -10.11 12.35 1.57
CA ALA A 121 -11.24 12.87 2.33
C ALA A 121 -12.10 11.76 2.96
N TRP A 122 -12.35 10.68 2.23
CA TRP A 122 -13.07 9.52 2.74
C TRP A 122 -12.28 8.79 3.82
N TYR A 123 -10.98 8.55 3.59
CA TYR A 123 -10.18 7.79 4.52
C TYR A 123 -9.86 8.56 5.80
N LEU A 124 -9.75 9.88 5.74
CA LEU A 124 -9.61 10.71 6.94
C LEU A 124 -10.73 10.45 7.94
N GLU A 125 -11.98 10.35 7.48
CA GLU A 125 -13.11 10.05 8.35
C GLU A 125 -13.09 8.59 8.85
N VAL A 126 -12.62 7.65 8.04
CA VAL A 126 -12.39 6.27 8.46
C VAL A 126 -11.31 6.22 9.53
N ALA A 127 -10.15 6.84 9.30
CA ALA A 127 -9.02 6.84 10.22
C ALA A 127 -9.36 7.47 11.60
N LYS A 128 -10.13 8.56 11.61
CA LYS A 128 -10.64 9.16 12.87
C LYS A 128 -11.49 8.19 13.66
N ARG A 129 -12.39 7.46 12.98
CA ARG A 129 -13.25 6.47 13.62
C ARG A 129 -12.43 5.30 14.16
N GLU A 130 -11.51 4.78 13.35
CA GLU A 130 -10.63 3.67 13.75
C GLU A 130 -9.74 4.07 14.93
N LEU A 131 -9.20 5.28 14.95
CA LEU A 131 -8.45 5.81 16.10
C LEU A 131 -9.31 5.86 17.36
N ASN A 132 -10.54 6.38 17.26
CA ASN A 132 -11.48 6.42 18.39
C ASN A 132 -11.78 4.98 18.90
N ASP A 133 -11.98 4.03 18.00
CA ASP A 133 -12.26 2.64 18.37
C ASP A 133 -11.04 1.97 19.03
N LEU A 134 -9.82 2.24 18.54
CA LEU A 134 -8.59 1.78 19.17
C LEU A 134 -8.40 2.35 20.56
N GLN A 135 -8.71 3.62 20.79
CA GLN A 135 -8.58 4.30 22.08
C GLN A 135 -9.68 3.91 23.09
N SER A 136 -10.77 3.34 22.62
CA SER A 136 -11.95 3.02 23.46
C SER A 136 -12.28 1.52 23.46
N VAL A 137 -13.05 1.09 22.46
CA VAL A 137 -13.63 -0.26 22.39
C VAL A 137 -12.58 -1.35 22.35
N TYR A 138 -11.50 -1.10 21.60
CA TYR A 138 -10.45 -2.12 21.35
C TYR A 138 -9.20 -1.96 22.19
N TYR A 139 -9.07 -0.92 23.03
CA TYR A 139 -7.84 -0.64 23.76
C TYR A 139 -7.40 -1.80 24.64
N LYS A 140 -8.33 -2.36 25.43
CA LYS A 140 -8.02 -3.52 26.28
C LYS A 140 -7.56 -4.72 25.46
N LYS A 141 -8.26 -5.03 24.35
CA LYS A 141 -7.89 -6.13 23.47
C LYS A 141 -6.54 -5.89 22.79
N LEU A 142 -6.21 -4.65 22.46
CA LEU A 142 -4.92 -4.28 21.90
C LEU A 142 -3.79 -4.54 22.90
N ILE A 143 -3.97 -4.18 24.17
CA ILE A 143 -3.02 -4.49 25.26
C ILE A 143 -2.88 -5.99 25.45
N ASP A 144 -3.97 -6.75 25.44
CA ASP A 144 -3.95 -8.21 25.62
C ASP A 144 -3.15 -8.92 24.51
N ILE A 145 -3.12 -8.35 23.30
CA ILE A 145 -2.42 -8.92 22.14
C ILE A 145 -0.97 -8.45 22.03
N LEU A 146 -0.71 -7.16 22.22
CA LEU A 146 0.58 -6.53 21.93
C LEU A 146 1.39 -6.19 23.19
N GLY A 147 0.76 -6.16 24.37
CA GLY A 147 1.30 -5.52 25.55
C GLY A 147 1.01 -4.01 25.58
N LYS A 148 1.14 -3.40 26.75
CA LYS A 148 0.75 -2.00 26.94
C LYS A 148 1.61 -1.01 26.13
N GLU A 149 2.91 -1.23 26.11
CA GLU A 149 3.86 -0.33 25.42
C GLU A 149 3.59 -0.26 23.91
N ASP A 150 3.46 -1.40 23.25
CA ASP A 150 3.18 -1.48 21.82
C ASP A 150 1.75 -1.03 21.47
N ALA A 151 0.79 -1.27 22.37
CA ALA A 151 -0.56 -0.75 22.21
C ALA A 151 -0.58 0.78 22.23
N ASP A 152 0.09 1.40 23.20
CA ASP A 152 0.21 2.86 23.31
C ASP A 152 0.98 3.44 22.11
N LEU A 153 2.02 2.77 21.63
CA LEU A 153 2.75 3.17 20.42
C LEU A 153 1.86 3.09 19.18
N THR A 154 1.10 2.03 19.02
CA THR A 154 0.14 1.86 17.92
C THR A 154 -0.84 3.05 17.87
N ILE A 155 -1.41 3.42 19.01
CA ILE A 155 -2.33 4.57 19.08
C ILE A 155 -1.63 5.86 18.64
N LYS A 156 -0.40 6.11 19.10
CA LYS A 156 0.36 7.31 18.70
C LYS A 156 0.65 7.36 17.21
N ILE A 157 0.94 6.21 16.59
CA ILE A 157 1.13 6.12 15.13
C ILE A 157 -0.18 6.50 14.41
N TRP A 158 -1.32 5.98 14.86
CA TRP A 158 -2.62 6.31 14.29
C TRP A 158 -3.00 7.78 14.49
N GLU A 159 -2.71 8.38 15.65
CA GLU A 159 -2.87 9.82 15.90
C GLU A 159 -2.06 10.64 14.88
N LYS A 160 -0.79 10.27 14.69
CA LYS A 160 0.10 10.93 13.73
C LYS A 160 -0.39 10.76 12.29
N MET A 161 -0.88 9.57 11.92
CA MET A 161 -1.46 9.32 10.62
C MET A 161 -2.69 10.21 10.37
N VAL A 162 -3.60 10.34 11.33
CA VAL A 162 -4.77 11.22 11.22
C VAL A 162 -4.35 12.68 11.04
N GLU A 163 -3.31 13.15 11.76
CA GLU A 163 -2.76 14.50 11.58
C GLU A 163 -2.26 14.71 10.14
N VAL A 164 -1.45 13.78 9.60
CA VAL A 164 -0.92 13.90 8.23
C VAL A 164 -2.01 13.80 7.18
N LEU A 165 -3.00 12.92 7.36
CA LEU A 165 -4.18 12.83 6.48
C LEU A 165 -4.96 14.15 6.46
N ALA A 166 -5.10 14.81 7.62
CA ALA A 166 -5.82 16.07 7.74
C ALA A 166 -5.13 17.23 7.00
N THR A 167 -3.81 17.21 6.87
CA THR A 167 -3.08 18.19 6.02
C THR A 167 -3.32 17.95 4.53
N GLY A 168 -3.80 16.76 4.15
CA GLY A 168 -3.94 16.31 2.77
C GLY A 168 -2.62 15.88 2.12
N GLU A 169 -1.51 15.83 2.86
CA GLU A 169 -0.23 15.38 2.31
C GLU A 169 -0.21 13.86 2.09
N HIS A 170 -0.73 13.08 3.03
CA HIS A 170 -0.87 11.62 2.93
C HIS A 170 -2.20 11.26 2.30
N ARG A 171 -2.19 10.43 1.25
CA ARG A 171 -3.38 10.17 0.44
C ARG A 171 -3.46 8.71 0.03
N PRO A 172 -4.36 7.91 0.61
CA PRO A 172 -4.68 6.63 0.01
C PRO A 172 -5.45 6.85 -1.31
N GLY A 173 -5.17 5.99 -2.29
CA GLY A 173 -5.80 6.08 -3.58
C GLY A 173 -5.71 4.80 -4.41
N HIS A 174 -6.36 4.78 -5.53
CA HIS A 174 -6.30 3.69 -6.50
C HIS A 174 -6.57 4.19 -7.92
#